data_1ee1c46eccf425c82a014100065c027d
#
_entry.id   1ee1c46eccf425c82a014100065c027d
#
_cell.length_a   1.000
_cell.length_b   1.000
_cell.length_c   1.000
_cell.angle_alpha   90.00
_cell.angle_beta   90.00
_cell.angle_gamma   90.00
#
_symmetry.space_group_name_H-M   'P 1'
#
loop_
_entity.id
_entity.type
_entity.pdbx_description
1 polymer ?
#
loop_
_entity_poly.entity_id
_entity_poly.type
_entity_poly.pdbx_seq_one_letter_code
_entity_poly.pdbx_strand_id
1 'polypeptide(L)'
;VPDAKFETVVVKPSEIQQDMVQALSERAAEVHSGSVDPSVDNMLKITSDGRKIGLDQRLMNSALPDDPNSKLNACVNNVLRIWNDTKEQKLTQLIFCDMSTPKGDGSFNVYDDIRTKLLNAGVPEQEIEFIHNADTENKKAELFSKVRSGQVRVLLGSTAKMGAGTNVQTLLVAVHHLDVGWRPSDMTQRNGRIIRQGNQNKQVYVYNYVTESTFDAYLYQTLENKQKFISQIMTSKSPMRSCDDIDEQALSYAEIKALCAGDPRIREKMDLDVQVAKLKVLRGDFQNQKYRLEDKLLKTFPEEIQKQKTRIAALQQDSQIAAAHPQDKENFCGMTIKGMVYDDKKAAGERLLLARQEMPNADMMLLGTYRGFEL
;
A
#
# COMPACT_ATOMS: atom_id res chain seq x y z
N VAL A 1 10.89 -18.25 1.49
CA VAL A 1 10.53 -17.13 2.37
C VAL A 1 10.37 -17.73 3.76
N PRO A 2 10.96 -17.15 4.82
CA PRO A 2 10.85 -17.67 6.17
C PRO A 2 9.44 -17.52 6.74
N ASP A 3 9.09 -18.35 7.72
CA ASP A 3 7.90 -18.17 8.53
C ASP A 3 8.12 -17.02 9.52
N ALA A 4 7.21 -16.05 9.55
CA ALA A 4 7.32 -14.88 10.41
C ALA A 4 6.42 -15.02 11.65
N LYS A 5 7.02 -14.90 12.82
CA LYS A 5 6.30 -14.80 14.08
C LYS A 5 6.24 -13.35 14.53
N PHE A 6 5.02 -12.85 14.70
CA PHE A 6 4.77 -11.47 15.15
C PHE A 6 4.54 -11.48 16.65
N GLU A 7 5.29 -10.66 17.37
CA GLU A 7 5.16 -10.49 18.81
C GLU A 7 4.96 -9.02 19.16
N THR A 8 3.92 -8.72 19.94
CA THR A 8 3.68 -7.39 20.47
C THR A 8 4.11 -7.35 21.93
N VAL A 9 5.11 -6.53 22.21
CA VAL A 9 5.63 -6.29 23.56
C VAL A 9 4.96 -5.05 24.10
N VAL A 10 4.02 -5.22 24.99
CA VAL A 10 3.27 -4.13 25.66
C VAL A 10 3.95 -3.82 26.97
N VAL A 11 4.28 -2.54 27.17
CA VAL A 11 4.83 -2.02 28.43
C VAL A 11 3.90 -0.97 29.04
N LYS A 12 3.94 -0.85 30.36
CA LYS A 12 3.20 0.20 31.07
C LYS A 12 3.95 1.53 30.99
N PRO A 13 3.26 2.66 30.86
CA PRO A 13 3.90 3.97 30.93
C PRO A 13 4.41 4.24 32.35
N SER A 14 5.53 4.97 32.47
CA SER A 14 5.97 5.52 33.74
C SER A 14 4.96 6.54 34.26
N GLU A 15 5.01 6.87 35.59
CA GLU A 15 4.19 7.94 36.16
C GLU A 15 4.43 9.27 35.43
N ILE A 16 5.70 9.58 35.11
CA ILE A 16 6.07 10.78 34.34
C ILE A 16 5.43 10.81 32.98
N GLN A 17 5.43 9.67 32.24
CA GLN A 17 4.75 9.58 30.94
C GLN A 17 3.24 9.78 31.06
N GLN A 18 2.61 9.25 32.12
CA GLN A 18 1.18 9.45 32.36
C GLN A 18 0.85 10.92 32.57
N ASP A 19 1.62 11.61 33.44
CA ASP A 19 1.46 13.05 33.69
C ASP A 19 1.65 13.87 32.42
N MET A 20 2.66 13.53 31.61
CA MET A 20 2.89 14.19 30.31
C MET A 20 1.74 13.99 29.34
N VAL A 21 1.18 12.77 29.24
CA VAL A 21 0.02 12.49 28.38
C VAL A 21 -1.19 13.30 28.87
N GLN A 22 -1.41 13.41 30.20
CA GLN A 22 -2.49 14.22 30.75
C GLN A 22 -2.32 15.70 30.40
N ALA A 23 -1.11 16.26 30.51
CA ALA A 23 -0.82 17.64 30.13
C ALA A 23 -1.07 17.93 28.62
N LEU A 24 -0.98 16.95 27.74
CA LEU A 24 -1.36 17.13 26.35
C LEU A 24 -2.85 17.42 26.16
N SER A 25 -3.71 16.91 27.04
CA SER A 25 -5.16 17.23 27.03
C SER A 25 -5.43 18.69 27.30
N GLU A 26 -4.69 19.28 28.25
CA GLU A 26 -4.81 20.70 28.61
C GLU A 26 -4.35 21.58 27.42
N ARG A 27 -3.18 21.27 26.85
CA ARG A 27 -2.68 21.95 25.64
C ARG A 27 -3.67 21.86 24.49
N ALA A 28 -4.26 20.68 24.28
CA ALA A 28 -5.25 20.49 23.22
C ALA A 28 -6.52 21.32 23.44
N ALA A 29 -6.95 21.52 24.70
CA ALA A 29 -8.07 22.39 25.05
C ALA A 29 -7.77 23.87 24.77
N GLU A 30 -6.55 24.32 25.09
CA GLU A 30 -6.10 25.70 24.82
C GLU A 30 -6.03 25.98 23.31
N VAL A 31 -5.47 25.06 22.53
CA VAL A 31 -5.44 25.16 21.04
C VAL A 31 -6.86 25.15 20.46
N HIS A 32 -7.73 24.29 20.96
CA HIS A 32 -9.12 24.20 20.50
C HIS A 32 -9.93 25.45 20.82
N SER A 33 -9.71 26.08 21.96
CA SER A 33 -10.38 27.33 22.35
C SER A 33 -9.86 28.56 21.59
N GLY A 34 -8.77 28.43 20.83
CA GLY A 34 -8.12 29.55 20.16
C GLY A 34 -7.31 30.46 21.08
N SER A 35 -7.03 30.03 22.32
CA SER A 35 -6.28 30.80 23.31
C SER A 35 -4.78 30.88 23.03
N VAL A 36 -4.27 30.02 22.13
CA VAL A 36 -2.84 29.95 21.78
C VAL A 36 -2.67 30.18 20.28
N ASP A 37 -1.65 30.97 19.92
CA ASP A 37 -1.28 31.17 18.52
C ASP A 37 -0.86 29.86 17.85
N PRO A 38 -1.40 29.49 16.67
CA PRO A 38 -1.06 28.26 15.96
C PRO A 38 0.42 28.10 15.63
N SER A 39 1.21 29.19 15.60
CA SER A 39 2.66 29.16 15.43
C SER A 39 3.39 28.70 16.70
N VAL A 40 2.81 28.92 17.86
CA VAL A 40 3.36 28.52 19.16
C VAL A 40 3.00 27.07 19.47
N ASP A 41 1.71 26.72 19.37
CA ASP A 41 1.24 25.35 19.57
C ASP A 41 0.03 25.03 18.66
N ASN A 42 -0.06 23.76 18.25
CA ASN A 42 -1.13 23.28 17.37
C ASN A 42 -1.30 21.76 17.48
N MET A 43 -2.38 21.22 16.95
CA MET A 43 -2.72 19.80 17.06
C MET A 43 -1.64 18.88 16.47
N LEU A 44 -0.93 19.31 15.42
CA LEU A 44 0.18 18.54 14.83
C LEU A 44 1.37 18.45 15.79
N LYS A 45 1.72 19.56 16.45
CA LYS A 45 2.79 19.59 17.44
C LYS A 45 2.45 18.75 18.66
N ILE A 46 1.22 18.86 19.18
CA ILE A 46 0.72 18.04 20.28
C ILE A 46 0.76 16.56 19.93
N THR A 47 0.34 16.18 18.72
CA THR A 47 0.40 14.80 18.24
C THR A 47 1.85 14.30 18.12
N SER A 48 2.76 15.14 17.63
CA SER A 48 4.19 14.81 17.55
C SER A 48 4.80 14.61 18.95
N ASP A 49 4.47 15.48 19.90
CA ASP A 49 4.93 15.37 21.28
C ASP A 49 4.36 14.12 21.96
N GLY A 50 3.09 13.80 21.74
CA GLY A 50 2.48 12.56 22.24
C GLY A 50 3.17 11.29 21.73
N ARG A 51 3.61 11.30 20.47
CA ARG A 51 4.41 10.20 19.91
C ARG A 51 5.79 10.09 20.56
N LYS A 52 6.46 11.22 20.83
CA LYS A 52 7.74 11.25 21.56
C LYS A 52 7.59 10.70 22.97
N ILE A 53 6.53 11.13 23.70
CA ILE A 53 6.23 10.64 25.03
C ILE A 53 6.00 9.12 25.00
N GLY A 54 5.23 8.61 24.05
CA GLY A 54 5.02 7.18 23.88
C GLY A 54 6.29 6.40 23.55
N LEU A 55 7.27 7.03 22.92
CA LEU A 55 8.57 6.40 22.61
C LEU A 55 9.50 6.43 23.84
N ASP A 56 9.80 7.62 24.38
CA ASP A 56 10.63 7.81 25.56
C ASP A 56 10.45 9.22 26.13
N GLN A 57 10.22 9.33 27.46
CA GLN A 57 10.04 10.60 28.14
C GLN A 57 11.22 11.58 28.00
N ARG A 58 12.43 11.05 27.85
CA ARG A 58 13.66 11.84 27.68
C ARG A 58 13.72 12.60 26.35
N LEU A 59 12.88 12.25 25.37
CA LEU A 59 12.70 13.01 24.13
C LEU A 59 12.01 14.36 24.35
N MET A 60 11.27 14.50 25.45
CA MET A 60 10.65 15.76 25.86
C MET A 60 11.57 16.58 26.77
N ASN A 61 12.30 15.91 27.66
CA ASN A 61 13.26 16.52 28.54
C ASN A 61 14.38 15.50 28.85
N SER A 62 15.56 15.74 28.33
CA SER A 62 16.71 14.85 28.46
C SER A 62 17.25 14.69 29.90
N ALA A 63 16.85 15.58 30.82
CA ALA A 63 17.19 15.49 32.23
C ALA A 63 16.35 14.46 33.02
N LEU A 64 15.30 13.91 32.39
CA LEU A 64 14.47 12.90 33.03
C LEU A 64 15.22 11.57 33.15
N PRO A 65 14.89 10.75 34.15
CA PRO A 65 15.51 9.45 34.35
C PRO A 65 15.12 8.46 33.22
N ASP A 66 16.00 7.50 32.96
CA ASP A 66 15.64 6.32 32.19
C ASP A 66 14.64 5.45 32.98
N ASP A 67 13.55 5.04 32.35
CA ASP A 67 12.60 4.09 32.95
C ASP A 67 13.06 2.65 32.61
N PRO A 68 13.46 1.84 33.61
CA PRO A 68 13.93 0.48 33.39
C PRO A 68 12.87 -0.43 32.75
N ASN A 69 11.58 -0.08 32.87
CA ASN A 69 10.48 -0.84 32.28
C ASN A 69 10.00 -0.26 30.93
N SER A 70 10.74 0.71 30.38
CA SER A 70 10.40 1.32 29.10
C SER A 70 10.46 0.33 27.93
N LYS A 71 9.75 0.64 26.85
CA LYS A 71 9.84 -0.18 25.62
C LYS A 71 11.23 -0.18 24.99
N LEU A 72 12.05 0.87 25.22
CA LEU A 72 13.45 0.88 24.81
C LEU A 72 14.24 -0.21 25.54
N ASN A 73 14.10 -0.29 26.87
CA ASN A 73 14.77 -1.30 27.67
C ASN A 73 14.25 -2.72 27.34
N ALA A 74 12.95 -2.87 27.09
CA ALA A 74 12.38 -4.14 26.60
C ALA A 74 12.97 -4.55 25.23
N CYS A 75 13.17 -3.58 24.32
CA CYS A 75 13.84 -3.83 23.04
C CYS A 75 15.29 -4.26 23.24
N VAL A 76 16.07 -3.52 24.04
CA VAL A 76 17.46 -3.86 24.34
C VAL A 76 17.58 -5.27 24.92
N ASN A 77 16.71 -5.63 25.84
CA ASN A 77 16.68 -6.97 26.44
C ASN A 77 16.41 -8.06 25.39
N ASN A 78 15.46 -7.86 24.50
CA ASN A 78 15.19 -8.80 23.42
C ASN A 78 16.35 -8.90 22.43
N VAL A 79 16.96 -7.77 22.07
CA VAL A 79 18.13 -7.72 21.18
C VAL A 79 19.29 -8.50 21.82
N LEU A 80 19.57 -8.28 23.11
CA LEU A 80 20.64 -8.98 23.84
C LEU A 80 20.37 -10.49 23.94
N ARG A 81 19.14 -10.88 24.24
CA ARG A 81 18.75 -12.29 24.28
C ARG A 81 19.03 -12.97 22.93
N ILE A 82 18.52 -12.39 21.84
CA ILE A 82 18.71 -12.95 20.48
C ILE A 82 20.19 -12.92 20.10
N TRP A 83 20.90 -11.85 20.43
CA TRP A 83 22.35 -11.74 20.17
C TRP A 83 23.14 -12.85 20.86
N ASN A 84 22.82 -13.17 22.12
CA ASN A 84 23.45 -14.24 22.86
C ASN A 84 23.06 -15.63 22.31
N ASP A 85 21.77 -15.87 22.09
CA ASP A 85 21.22 -17.15 21.62
C ASP A 85 21.74 -17.54 20.23
N THR A 86 22.11 -16.53 19.41
CA THR A 86 22.56 -16.74 18.03
C THR A 86 24.02 -16.36 17.81
N LYS A 87 24.86 -16.41 18.87
CA LYS A 87 26.24 -15.97 18.83
C LYS A 87 27.11 -16.76 17.84
N GLU A 88 26.92 -18.06 17.76
CA GLU A 88 27.68 -18.93 16.86
C GLU A 88 27.30 -18.73 15.39
N GLN A 89 26.01 -18.56 15.12
CA GLN A 89 25.47 -18.35 13.76
C GLN A 89 25.64 -16.90 13.29
N LYS A 90 26.00 -15.98 14.19
CA LYS A 90 26.16 -14.54 13.92
C LYS A 90 24.90 -13.93 13.26
N LEU A 91 23.71 -14.37 13.69
CA LEU A 91 22.48 -13.84 13.13
C LEU A 91 22.31 -12.36 13.45
N THR A 92 21.62 -11.67 12.56
CA THR A 92 21.52 -10.21 12.54
C THR A 92 20.12 -9.72 12.88
N GLN A 93 20.03 -8.48 13.36
CA GLN A 93 18.80 -7.85 13.79
C GLN A 93 18.70 -6.43 13.26
N LEU A 94 17.51 -5.98 12.88
CA LEU A 94 17.23 -4.59 12.51
C LEU A 94 16.37 -3.92 13.58
N ILE A 95 16.68 -2.68 13.92
CA ILE A 95 15.87 -1.83 14.82
C ILE A 95 15.41 -0.61 14.01
N PHE A 96 14.10 -0.44 13.89
CA PHE A 96 13.48 0.70 13.24
C PHE A 96 13.01 1.74 14.26
N CYS A 97 13.46 2.99 14.09
CA CYS A 97 13.00 4.14 14.84
C CYS A 97 13.05 5.39 13.95
N ASP A 98 11.90 6.03 13.72
CA ASP A 98 11.79 7.22 12.88
C ASP A 98 11.74 8.52 13.68
N MET A 99 11.20 8.47 14.92
CA MET A 99 10.96 9.66 15.73
C MET A 99 12.21 10.26 16.36
N SER A 100 13.29 9.49 16.48
CA SER A 100 14.49 9.92 17.19
C SER A 100 15.75 9.49 16.46
N THR A 101 15.99 10.08 15.28
CA THR A 101 17.20 9.83 14.50
C THR A 101 18.38 10.66 15.03
N PRO A 102 19.65 10.19 14.91
CA PRO A 102 20.83 10.94 15.35
C PRO A 102 20.94 12.27 14.62
N LYS A 103 21.14 13.36 15.36
CA LYS A 103 21.31 14.71 14.81
C LYS A 103 22.76 15.19 14.84
N GLY A 104 23.63 14.55 15.63
CA GLY A 104 25.02 14.96 15.80
C GLY A 104 25.24 16.22 16.63
N ASP A 105 24.19 16.73 17.28
CA ASP A 105 24.20 17.94 18.11
C ASP A 105 24.41 17.68 19.61
N GLY A 106 24.64 16.41 20.00
CA GLY A 106 24.78 15.97 21.38
C GLY A 106 23.47 15.88 22.16
N SER A 107 22.32 16.14 21.52
CA SER A 107 21.02 15.96 22.16
C SER A 107 20.71 14.46 22.33
N PHE A 108 19.92 14.16 23.38
CA PHE A 108 19.44 12.79 23.61
C PHE A 108 18.72 12.25 22.38
N ASN A 109 19.11 11.04 21.98
CA ASN A 109 18.41 10.29 20.94
C ASN A 109 18.41 8.78 21.26
N VAL A 110 17.41 8.08 20.75
CA VAL A 110 17.19 6.67 21.02
C VAL A 110 18.31 5.78 20.45
N TYR A 111 18.93 6.17 19.36
CA TYR A 111 20.01 5.39 18.72
C TYR A 111 21.26 5.30 19.62
N ASP A 112 21.71 6.45 20.15
CA ASP A 112 22.87 6.51 21.04
C ASP A 112 22.58 5.84 22.38
N ASP A 113 21.35 5.96 22.90
CA ASP A 113 20.93 5.29 24.13
C ASP A 113 20.98 3.77 23.99
N ILE A 114 20.40 3.22 22.91
CA ILE A 114 20.41 1.78 22.64
C ILE A 114 21.85 1.30 22.43
N ARG A 115 22.66 2.02 21.64
CA ARG A 115 24.08 1.68 21.45
C ARG A 115 24.82 1.62 22.78
N THR A 116 24.69 2.64 23.60
CA THR A 116 25.33 2.70 24.94
C THR A 116 24.91 1.50 25.81
N LYS A 117 23.62 1.15 25.85
CA LYS A 117 23.11 0.03 26.61
C LYS A 117 23.65 -1.31 26.10
N LEU A 118 23.72 -1.49 24.79
CA LEU A 118 24.28 -2.70 24.18
C LEU A 118 25.78 -2.84 24.44
N LEU A 119 26.55 -1.74 24.33
CA LEU A 119 27.98 -1.71 24.66
C LEU A 119 28.23 -2.06 26.13
N ASN A 120 27.46 -1.47 27.04
CA ASN A 120 27.55 -1.73 28.48
C ASN A 120 27.21 -3.19 28.83
N ALA A 121 26.37 -3.85 28.01
CA ALA A 121 26.04 -5.26 28.14
C ALA A 121 27.05 -6.20 27.47
N GLY A 122 28.15 -5.66 26.88
CA GLY A 122 29.25 -6.42 26.31
C GLY A 122 29.12 -6.76 24.83
N VAL A 123 28.19 -6.15 24.10
CA VAL A 123 28.14 -6.25 22.63
C VAL A 123 29.34 -5.47 22.05
N PRO A 124 30.17 -6.08 21.19
CA PRO A 124 31.30 -5.36 20.58
C PRO A 124 30.85 -4.18 19.72
N GLU A 125 31.57 -3.06 19.80
CA GLU A 125 31.23 -1.83 19.08
C GLU A 125 31.09 -2.05 17.58
N GLN A 126 31.96 -2.84 16.97
CA GLN A 126 31.93 -3.14 15.53
C GLN A 126 30.71 -3.97 15.09
N GLU A 127 29.96 -4.55 16.01
CA GLU A 127 28.75 -5.30 15.71
C GLU A 127 27.48 -4.44 15.72
N ILE A 128 27.60 -3.14 16.09
CA ILE A 128 26.48 -2.19 16.17
C ILE A 128 26.72 -1.05 15.19
N GLU A 129 25.78 -0.83 14.25
CA GLU A 129 25.90 0.27 13.30
C GLU A 129 24.59 1.03 13.09
N PHE A 130 24.72 2.28 12.67
CA PHE A 130 23.60 3.13 12.26
C PHE A 130 23.65 3.32 10.75
N ILE A 131 22.51 3.10 10.07
CA ILE A 131 22.40 3.38 8.63
C ILE A 131 22.76 4.84 8.30
N HIS A 132 22.57 5.75 9.27
CA HIS A 132 22.85 7.19 9.13
C HIS A 132 24.34 7.49 8.92
N ASN A 133 25.25 6.58 9.32
CA ASN A 133 26.69 6.70 9.10
C ASN A 133 27.10 6.37 7.66
N ALA A 134 26.22 5.70 6.90
CA ALA A 134 26.43 5.36 5.50
C ALA A 134 25.71 6.37 4.58
N ASP A 135 26.35 7.50 4.33
CA ASP A 135 25.81 8.66 3.59
C ASP A 135 25.91 8.51 2.06
N THR A 136 26.76 7.59 1.58
CA THR A 136 26.92 7.30 0.14
C THR A 136 26.47 5.89 -0.20
N GLU A 137 26.13 5.64 -1.47
CA GLU A 137 25.72 4.32 -1.93
C GLU A 137 26.83 3.26 -1.74
N ASN A 138 28.11 3.65 -1.90
CA ASN A 138 29.23 2.73 -1.66
C ASN A 138 29.33 2.35 -0.17
N LYS A 139 29.22 3.30 0.74
CA LYS A 139 29.21 3.02 2.19
C LYS A 139 28.00 2.17 2.60
N LYS A 140 26.82 2.40 2.00
CA LYS A 140 25.65 1.55 2.23
C LYS A 140 25.89 0.12 1.73
N ALA A 141 26.46 -0.04 0.54
CA ALA A 141 26.76 -1.36 -0.02
C ALA A 141 27.75 -2.13 0.88
N GLU A 142 28.79 -1.45 1.39
CA GLU A 142 29.74 -2.01 2.34
C GLU A 142 29.05 -2.41 3.65
N LEU A 143 28.26 -1.50 4.25
CA LEU A 143 27.53 -1.76 5.48
C LEU A 143 26.59 -2.97 5.32
N PHE A 144 25.82 -3.03 4.22
CA PHE A 144 24.95 -4.17 3.96
C PHE A 144 25.72 -5.48 3.76
N SER A 145 26.93 -5.42 3.21
CA SER A 145 27.82 -6.59 3.13
C SER A 145 28.23 -7.07 4.51
N LYS A 146 28.61 -6.16 5.41
CA LYS A 146 28.95 -6.45 6.81
C LYS A 146 27.76 -7.06 7.58
N VAL A 147 26.54 -6.59 7.33
CA VAL A 147 25.33 -7.17 7.93
C VAL A 147 25.09 -8.59 7.37
N ARG A 148 25.16 -8.79 6.05
CA ARG A 148 24.96 -10.12 5.44
C ARG A 148 25.99 -11.16 5.92
N SER A 149 27.21 -10.74 6.25
CA SER A 149 28.27 -11.62 6.76
C SER A 149 28.23 -11.83 8.27
N GLY A 150 27.34 -11.14 9.00
CA GLY A 150 27.26 -11.19 10.46
C GLY A 150 28.40 -10.44 11.18
N GLN A 151 29.17 -9.57 10.49
CA GLN A 151 30.12 -8.66 11.11
C GLN A 151 29.39 -7.56 11.88
N VAL A 152 28.33 -7.00 11.31
CA VAL A 152 27.39 -6.11 11.98
C VAL A 152 26.14 -6.91 12.30
N ARG A 153 25.89 -7.12 13.59
CA ARG A 153 24.78 -7.94 14.06
C ARG A 153 23.54 -7.14 14.47
N VAL A 154 23.71 -5.85 14.78
CA VAL A 154 22.60 -4.95 15.13
C VAL A 154 22.71 -3.70 14.27
N LEU A 155 21.74 -3.50 13.40
CA LEU A 155 21.66 -2.31 12.55
C LEU A 155 20.43 -1.48 12.92
N LEU A 156 20.65 -0.23 13.29
CA LEU A 156 19.59 0.74 13.60
C LEU A 156 19.35 1.67 12.41
N GLY A 157 18.09 1.97 12.14
CA GLY A 157 17.77 2.92 11.09
C GLY A 157 16.31 3.36 11.04
N SER A 158 16.07 4.35 10.19
CA SER A 158 14.73 4.86 9.91
C SER A 158 14.11 4.18 8.69
N THR A 159 12.78 4.24 8.59
CA THR A 159 12.04 3.75 7.40
C THR A 159 12.57 4.40 6.13
N ALA A 160 12.80 5.71 6.16
CA ALA A 160 13.30 6.46 5.00
C ALA A 160 14.66 5.93 4.48
N LYS A 161 15.55 5.50 5.39
CA LYS A 161 16.89 5.03 5.01
C LYS A 161 16.99 3.51 4.83
N MET A 162 16.17 2.71 5.52
CA MET A 162 16.18 1.25 5.47
C MET A 162 14.91 0.64 4.86
N GLY A 163 13.85 1.40 4.68
CA GLY A 163 12.57 0.90 4.18
C GLY A 163 12.61 0.50 2.70
N ALA A 164 13.50 1.07 1.90
CA ALA A 164 13.68 0.73 0.48
C ALA A 164 15.14 0.40 0.16
N GLY A 165 15.37 -0.48 -0.82
CA GLY A 165 16.72 -0.78 -1.34
C GLY A 165 17.63 -1.62 -0.42
N THR A 166 17.24 -1.89 0.82
CA THR A 166 18.09 -2.60 1.80
C THR A 166 18.04 -4.10 1.61
N ASN A 167 19.15 -4.71 1.18
CA ASN A 167 19.29 -6.16 0.98
C ASN A 167 20.20 -6.76 2.05
N VAL A 168 19.65 -7.03 3.24
CA VAL A 168 20.38 -7.56 4.41
C VAL A 168 19.77 -8.85 4.97
N GLN A 169 18.84 -9.47 4.26
CA GLN A 169 18.00 -10.54 4.76
C GLN A 169 18.73 -11.85 5.07
N THR A 170 19.93 -12.07 4.54
CA THR A 170 20.61 -13.40 4.55
C THR A 170 20.65 -14.04 5.94
N LEU A 171 21.16 -13.34 6.95
CA LEU A 171 21.24 -13.79 8.34
C LEU A 171 20.23 -13.08 9.26
N LEU A 172 19.28 -12.34 8.71
CA LEU A 172 18.35 -11.52 9.49
C LEU A 172 17.31 -12.38 10.18
N VAL A 173 17.36 -12.42 11.52
CA VAL A 173 16.47 -13.26 12.36
C VAL A 173 15.40 -12.47 13.07
N ALA A 174 15.62 -11.18 13.33
CA ALA A 174 14.64 -10.34 14.01
C ALA A 174 14.59 -8.91 13.45
N VAL A 175 13.38 -8.33 13.49
CA VAL A 175 13.12 -6.91 13.26
C VAL A 175 12.36 -6.36 14.46
N HIS A 176 12.80 -5.19 14.93
CA HIS A 176 12.24 -4.49 16.08
C HIS A 176 11.66 -3.15 15.64
N HIS A 177 10.38 -2.92 15.88
CA HIS A 177 9.68 -1.66 15.60
C HIS A 177 9.46 -0.89 16.89
N LEU A 178 10.29 0.12 17.16
CA LEU A 178 10.17 0.99 18.33
C LEU A 178 9.10 2.04 18.18
N ASP A 179 8.84 2.44 16.95
CA ASP A 179 7.77 3.36 16.56
C ASP A 179 7.12 2.93 15.25
N VAL A 180 5.99 3.51 14.96
CA VAL A 180 5.27 3.30 13.70
C VAL A 180 4.92 4.63 13.04
N GLY A 181 4.89 4.63 11.72
CA GLY A 181 4.41 5.76 10.92
C GLY A 181 2.88 5.79 10.83
N TRP A 182 2.36 6.69 10.01
CA TRP A 182 0.93 6.83 9.73
C TRP A 182 0.43 5.89 8.62
N ARG A 183 1.35 5.30 7.85
CA ARG A 183 1.07 4.52 6.65
C ARG A 183 1.29 3.03 6.88
N PRO A 184 0.31 2.18 6.62
CA PRO A 184 0.50 0.73 6.65
C PRO A 184 1.59 0.23 5.68
N SER A 185 1.80 0.95 4.55
CA SER A 185 2.88 0.66 3.59
C SER A 185 4.26 0.67 4.21
N ASP A 186 4.51 1.56 5.19
CA ASP A 186 5.80 1.66 5.86
C ASP A 186 6.09 0.38 6.67
N MET A 187 5.09 -0.14 7.38
CA MET A 187 5.20 -1.41 8.10
C MET A 187 5.41 -2.59 7.15
N THR A 188 4.69 -2.60 6.02
CA THR A 188 4.89 -3.61 4.97
C THR A 188 6.30 -3.56 4.41
N GLN A 189 6.84 -2.37 4.17
CA GLN A 189 8.22 -2.19 3.69
C GLN A 189 9.25 -2.66 4.72
N ARG A 190 9.10 -2.29 6.01
CA ARG A 190 9.97 -2.73 7.10
C ARG A 190 9.95 -4.26 7.23
N ASN A 191 8.78 -4.87 7.27
CA ASN A 191 8.61 -6.32 7.37
C ASN A 191 9.16 -7.05 6.13
N GLY A 192 9.03 -6.45 4.95
CA GLY A 192 9.61 -6.96 3.70
C GLY A 192 11.13 -7.02 3.67
N ARG A 193 11.84 -6.49 4.69
CA ARG A 193 13.31 -6.67 4.84
C ARG A 193 13.66 -8.05 5.37
N ILE A 194 12.80 -8.62 6.21
CA ILE A 194 13.03 -9.92 6.85
C ILE A 194 12.23 -11.04 6.20
N ILE A 195 10.96 -10.79 5.86
CA ILE A 195 10.07 -11.76 5.21
C ILE A 195 10.35 -11.74 3.69
N ARG A 196 11.49 -12.26 3.31
CA ARG A 196 11.97 -12.18 1.92
C ARG A 196 12.72 -13.44 1.50
N GLN A 197 12.65 -13.74 0.20
CA GLN A 197 13.46 -14.78 -0.42
C GLN A 197 14.96 -14.48 -0.23
N GLY A 198 15.75 -15.51 0.05
CA GLY A 198 17.18 -15.41 0.33
C GLY A 198 17.53 -15.26 1.82
N ASN A 199 16.55 -15.20 2.72
CA ASN A 199 16.77 -15.35 4.14
C ASN A 199 17.04 -16.84 4.43
N GLN A 200 18.12 -17.13 5.15
CA GLN A 200 18.55 -18.51 5.49
C GLN A 200 17.83 -19.08 6.70
N ASN A 201 17.18 -18.24 7.49
CA ASN A 201 16.42 -18.69 8.66
C ASN A 201 15.08 -19.29 8.22
N LYS A 202 14.68 -20.40 8.81
CA LYS A 202 13.35 -21.00 8.60
C LYS A 202 12.26 -20.19 9.28
N GLN A 203 12.56 -19.64 10.46
CA GLN A 203 11.66 -18.82 11.26
C GLN A 203 12.34 -17.50 11.61
N VAL A 204 11.58 -16.42 11.57
CA VAL A 204 12.02 -15.06 11.91
C VAL A 204 11.01 -14.38 12.83
N TYR A 205 11.47 -13.33 13.52
CA TYR A 205 10.66 -12.64 14.52
C TYR A 205 10.46 -11.17 14.15
N VAL A 206 9.25 -10.69 14.32
CA VAL A 206 8.89 -9.29 14.16
C VAL A 206 8.31 -8.79 15.48
N TYR A 207 9.07 -7.94 16.17
CA TYR A 207 8.68 -7.37 17.47
C TYR A 207 8.10 -5.97 17.28
N ASN A 208 6.89 -5.77 17.79
CA ASN A 208 6.26 -4.45 17.89
C ASN A 208 6.26 -4.02 19.36
N TYR A 209 6.86 -2.88 19.66
CA TYR A 209 6.94 -2.35 21.02
C TYR A 209 5.93 -1.23 21.22
N VAL A 210 5.08 -1.38 22.21
CA VAL A 210 3.94 -0.48 22.46
C VAL A 210 3.92 -0.06 23.93
N THR A 211 3.87 1.25 24.20
CA THR A 211 3.55 1.79 25.53
C THR A 211 2.04 1.95 25.63
N GLU A 212 1.39 1.17 26.49
CA GLU A 212 -0.06 1.22 26.68
C GLU A 212 -0.53 2.59 27.18
N SER A 213 -1.79 2.94 26.93
CA SER A 213 -2.39 4.20 27.38
C SER A 213 -1.66 5.47 26.92
N THR A 214 -0.93 5.38 25.78
CA THR A 214 -0.26 6.51 25.13
C THR A 214 -0.67 6.60 23.65
N PHE A 215 -0.20 7.65 22.98
CA PHE A 215 -0.37 7.82 21.53
C PHE A 215 0.18 6.64 20.71
N ASP A 216 1.11 5.91 21.27
CA ASP A 216 1.73 4.75 20.67
C ASP A 216 0.71 3.62 20.42
N ALA A 217 -0.04 3.25 21.47
CA ALA A 217 -1.11 2.26 21.39
C ALA A 217 -2.20 2.65 20.37
N TYR A 218 -2.57 3.94 20.37
CA TYR A 218 -3.52 4.48 19.40
C TYR A 218 -3.03 4.36 17.97
N LEU A 219 -1.78 4.69 17.71
CA LEU A 219 -1.20 4.60 16.35
C LEU A 219 -1.17 3.17 15.84
N TYR A 220 -0.75 2.21 16.66
CA TYR A 220 -0.77 0.79 16.28
C TYR A 220 -2.18 0.32 15.94
N GLN A 221 -3.18 0.69 16.74
CA GLN A 221 -4.57 0.34 16.46
C GLN A 221 -5.09 0.99 15.17
N THR A 222 -4.76 2.26 14.94
CA THR A 222 -5.11 2.97 13.70
C THR A 222 -4.50 2.31 12.47
N LEU A 223 -3.23 1.90 12.54
CA LEU A 223 -2.57 1.17 11.45
C LEU A 223 -3.22 -0.19 11.18
N GLU A 224 -3.55 -0.93 12.23
CA GLU A 224 -4.23 -2.22 12.09
C GLU A 224 -5.58 -2.08 11.37
N ASN A 225 -6.35 -1.05 11.75
CA ASN A 225 -7.63 -0.75 11.13
C ASN A 225 -7.48 -0.32 9.68
N LYS A 226 -6.51 0.56 9.37
CA LYS A 226 -6.18 0.94 7.98
C LYS A 226 -5.75 -0.28 7.15
N GLN A 227 -4.93 -1.17 7.71
CA GLN A 227 -4.48 -2.37 7.01
C GLN A 227 -5.64 -3.35 6.74
N LYS A 228 -6.53 -3.55 7.69
CA LYS A 228 -7.75 -4.37 7.50
C LYS A 228 -8.61 -3.80 6.39
N PHE A 229 -8.81 -2.48 6.36
CA PHE A 229 -9.57 -1.79 5.32
C PHE A 229 -8.94 -1.94 3.93
N ILE A 230 -7.64 -1.70 3.80
CA ILE A 230 -6.89 -1.88 2.54
C ILE A 230 -7.01 -3.31 2.04
N SER A 231 -6.85 -4.30 2.92
CA SER A 231 -6.96 -5.71 2.57
C SER A 231 -8.37 -6.06 2.05
N GLN A 232 -9.41 -5.48 2.63
CA GLN A 232 -10.80 -5.68 2.17
C GLN A 232 -11.05 -5.08 0.78
N ILE A 233 -10.48 -3.89 0.49
CA ILE A 233 -10.58 -3.27 -0.84
C ILE A 233 -9.82 -4.08 -1.88
N MET A 234 -8.60 -4.50 -1.58
CA MET A 234 -7.75 -5.23 -2.52
C MET A 234 -8.27 -6.64 -2.84
N THR A 235 -9.00 -7.26 -1.93
CA THR A 235 -9.60 -8.59 -2.12
C THR A 235 -10.99 -8.53 -2.73
N SER A 236 -11.66 -7.37 -2.72
CA SER A 236 -12.94 -7.20 -3.39
C SER A 236 -12.73 -7.09 -4.91
N LYS A 237 -13.52 -7.85 -5.70
CA LYS A 237 -13.43 -7.90 -7.17
C LYS A 237 -13.90 -6.60 -7.87
N SER A 238 -14.22 -5.55 -7.12
CA SER A 238 -14.71 -4.27 -7.64
C SER A 238 -13.72 -3.16 -7.28
N PRO A 239 -12.95 -2.62 -8.25
CA PRO A 239 -12.08 -1.49 -7.99
C PRO A 239 -12.92 -0.23 -7.71
N MET A 240 -12.76 0.37 -6.55
CA MET A 240 -13.33 1.69 -6.24
C MET A 240 -12.58 2.79 -6.99
N ARG A 241 -13.30 3.77 -7.54
CA ARG A 241 -12.72 4.90 -8.27
C ARG A 241 -12.28 6.06 -7.39
N SER A 242 -12.70 6.10 -6.13
CA SER A 242 -12.26 7.09 -5.15
C SER A 242 -12.33 6.52 -3.75
N CYS A 243 -11.30 6.74 -2.97
CA CYS A 243 -11.27 6.51 -1.53
C CYS A 243 -10.84 7.84 -0.91
N ASP A 244 -11.53 8.27 0.14
CA ASP A 244 -11.07 9.41 0.93
C ASP A 244 -9.72 9.05 1.53
N ASP A 245 -8.72 9.87 1.22
CA ASP A 245 -7.35 9.67 1.73
C ASP A 245 -7.36 10.02 3.21
N ILE A 246 -7.36 9.00 4.07
CA ILE A 246 -7.30 9.15 5.52
C ILE A 246 -5.83 9.36 5.92
N ASP A 247 -5.18 10.33 5.29
CA ASP A 247 -3.80 10.71 5.59
C ASP A 247 -3.77 11.87 6.62
N GLU A 248 -4.65 11.81 7.62
CA GLU A 248 -4.58 12.74 8.75
C GLU A 248 -3.33 12.45 9.58
N GLN A 249 -2.35 13.35 9.49
CA GLN A 249 -1.10 13.29 10.27
C GLN A 249 -1.25 13.92 11.67
N ALA A 250 -2.41 14.43 11.99
CA ALA A 250 -2.72 15.03 13.26
C ALA A 250 -4.01 14.45 13.85
N LEU A 251 -4.01 14.23 15.17
CA LEU A 251 -5.19 13.84 15.89
C LEU A 251 -6.13 15.04 16.10
N SER A 252 -7.42 14.81 16.03
CA SER A 252 -8.43 15.79 16.40
C SER A 252 -8.44 16.05 17.91
N TYR A 253 -8.98 17.19 18.31
CA TYR A 253 -9.15 17.51 19.75
C TYR A 253 -9.92 16.42 20.50
N ALA A 254 -11.00 15.90 19.90
CA ALA A 254 -11.81 14.86 20.52
C ALA A 254 -11.01 13.55 20.73
N GLU A 255 -10.18 13.18 19.77
CA GLU A 255 -9.32 11.99 19.87
C GLU A 255 -8.23 12.16 20.92
N ILE A 256 -7.57 13.32 20.99
CA ILE A 256 -6.57 13.60 22.03
C ILE A 256 -7.21 13.57 23.41
N LYS A 257 -8.34 14.27 23.61
CA LYS A 257 -9.04 14.29 24.87
C LYS A 257 -9.47 12.90 25.35
N ALA A 258 -10.01 12.12 24.43
CA ALA A 258 -10.48 10.78 24.72
C ALA A 258 -9.31 9.83 25.06
N LEU A 259 -8.18 9.97 24.36
CA LEU A 259 -6.96 9.20 24.59
C LEU A 259 -6.36 9.51 25.97
N CYS A 260 -6.28 10.80 26.34
CA CYS A 260 -5.78 11.23 27.65
C CYS A 260 -6.70 10.85 28.81
N ALA A 261 -8.02 10.75 28.56
CA ALA A 261 -8.99 10.32 29.56
C ALA A 261 -9.01 8.80 29.79
N GLY A 262 -8.31 8.03 28.99
CA GLY A 262 -8.33 6.56 29.04
C GLY A 262 -9.72 5.97 28.77
N ASP A 263 -10.56 6.68 28.00
CA ASP A 263 -11.96 6.33 27.79
C ASP A 263 -12.12 5.08 26.89
N PRO A 264 -12.71 3.98 27.37
CA PRO A 264 -12.91 2.76 26.59
C PRO A 264 -13.82 2.97 25.36
N ARG A 265 -14.62 4.04 25.33
CA ARG A 265 -15.48 4.40 24.19
C ARG A 265 -14.69 4.78 22.94
N ILE A 266 -13.39 5.10 23.07
CA ILE A 266 -12.52 5.34 21.91
C ILE A 266 -12.43 4.08 21.06
N ARG A 267 -12.22 2.93 21.68
CA ARG A 267 -12.13 1.65 21.00
C ARG A 267 -13.42 1.33 20.27
N GLU A 268 -14.55 1.52 20.96
CA GLU A 268 -15.88 1.33 20.37
C GLU A 268 -16.11 2.29 19.18
N LYS A 269 -15.75 3.57 19.32
CA LYS A 269 -15.81 4.54 18.21
C LYS A 269 -15.00 4.08 17.01
N MET A 270 -13.75 3.65 17.21
CA MET A 270 -12.88 3.20 16.11
C MET A 270 -13.43 1.96 15.41
N ASP A 271 -13.99 1.01 16.17
CA ASP A 271 -14.63 -0.17 15.60
C ASP A 271 -15.89 0.20 14.79
N LEU A 272 -16.66 1.18 15.26
CA LEU A 272 -17.82 1.73 14.53
C LEU A 272 -17.39 2.49 13.28
N ASP A 273 -16.34 3.30 13.34
CA ASP A 273 -15.80 4.03 12.18
C ASP A 273 -15.37 3.06 11.07
N VAL A 274 -14.73 1.94 11.41
CA VAL A 274 -14.40 0.87 10.46
C VAL A 274 -15.65 0.25 9.85
N GLN A 275 -16.68 -0.01 10.66
CA GLN A 275 -17.95 -0.57 10.16
C GLN A 275 -18.67 0.42 9.22
N VAL A 276 -18.71 1.70 9.58
CA VAL A 276 -19.26 2.77 8.73
C VAL A 276 -18.51 2.89 7.42
N ALA A 277 -17.18 2.88 7.46
CA ALA A 277 -16.35 2.89 6.25
C ALA A 277 -16.65 1.70 5.35
N LYS A 278 -16.74 0.48 5.92
CA LYS A 278 -17.12 -0.73 5.18
C LYS A 278 -18.52 -0.61 4.52
N LEU A 279 -19.50 -0.10 5.25
CA LEU A 279 -20.85 0.09 4.73
C LEU A 279 -20.90 1.15 3.62
N LYS A 280 -20.11 2.24 3.73
CA LYS A 280 -19.97 3.24 2.66
C LYS A 280 -19.39 2.63 1.38
N VAL A 281 -18.38 1.76 1.49
CA VAL A 281 -17.82 1.02 0.35
C VAL A 281 -18.87 0.13 -0.31
N LEU A 282 -19.57 -0.70 0.48
CA LEU A 282 -20.60 -1.58 -0.04
C LEU A 282 -21.74 -0.81 -0.72
N ARG A 283 -22.15 0.33 -0.14
CA ARG A 283 -23.13 1.23 -0.74
C ARG A 283 -22.64 1.80 -2.08
N GLY A 284 -21.37 2.22 -2.15
CA GLY A 284 -20.76 2.72 -3.38
C GLY A 284 -20.75 1.66 -4.48
N ASP A 285 -20.35 0.44 -4.15
CA ASP A 285 -20.32 -0.69 -5.09
C ASP A 285 -21.74 -1.03 -5.59
N PHE A 286 -22.72 -1.07 -4.70
CA PHE A 286 -24.13 -1.29 -5.09
C PHE A 286 -24.63 -0.20 -6.03
N GLN A 287 -24.37 1.07 -5.73
CA GLN A 287 -24.77 2.18 -6.60
C GLN A 287 -24.08 2.11 -7.97
N ASN A 288 -22.79 1.80 -8.01
CA ASN A 288 -22.05 1.63 -9.27
C ASN A 288 -22.60 0.46 -10.11
N GLN A 289 -22.94 -0.67 -9.49
CA GLN A 289 -23.56 -1.80 -10.17
C GLN A 289 -24.93 -1.41 -10.72
N LYS A 290 -25.74 -0.71 -9.92
CA LYS A 290 -27.05 -0.19 -10.35
C LYS A 290 -26.92 0.71 -11.57
N TYR A 291 -26.03 1.71 -11.55
CA TYR A 291 -25.83 2.60 -12.68
C TYR A 291 -25.33 1.87 -13.94
N ARG A 292 -24.44 0.89 -13.79
CA ARG A 292 -23.99 0.05 -14.92
C ARG A 292 -25.14 -0.75 -15.54
N LEU A 293 -26.06 -1.26 -14.73
CA LEU A 293 -27.22 -1.99 -15.22
C LEU A 293 -28.23 -1.04 -15.88
N GLU A 294 -28.43 0.14 -15.32
CA GLU A 294 -29.29 1.20 -15.92
C GLU A 294 -28.73 1.65 -17.28
N ASP A 295 -27.43 1.89 -17.39
CA ASP A 295 -26.78 2.26 -18.66
C ASP A 295 -26.89 1.13 -19.71
N LYS A 296 -26.72 -0.14 -19.31
CA LYS A 296 -26.97 -1.27 -20.21
C LYS A 296 -28.41 -1.34 -20.68
N LEU A 297 -29.35 -1.17 -19.76
CA LEU A 297 -30.77 -1.26 -20.07
C LEU A 297 -31.25 -0.12 -20.98
N LEU A 298 -30.81 1.12 -20.69
CA LEU A 298 -31.31 2.32 -21.35
C LEU A 298 -30.55 2.68 -22.65
N LYS A 299 -29.29 2.28 -22.78
CA LYS A 299 -28.43 2.63 -23.93
C LYS A 299 -27.93 1.39 -24.67
N THR A 300 -27.11 0.55 -24.03
CA THR A 300 -26.37 -0.52 -24.71
C THR A 300 -27.32 -1.55 -25.33
N PHE A 301 -28.29 -2.06 -24.58
CA PHE A 301 -29.20 -3.09 -25.11
C PHE A 301 -30.14 -2.58 -26.19
N PRO A 302 -30.75 -1.38 -26.11
CA PRO A 302 -31.51 -0.83 -27.22
C PRO A 302 -30.71 -0.68 -28.50
N GLU A 303 -29.46 -0.17 -28.41
CA GLU A 303 -28.57 -0.05 -29.57
C GLU A 303 -28.20 -1.39 -30.17
N GLU A 304 -27.84 -2.36 -29.34
CA GLU A 304 -27.53 -3.74 -29.80
C GLU A 304 -28.74 -4.41 -30.43
N ILE A 305 -29.93 -4.28 -29.82
CA ILE A 305 -31.17 -4.83 -30.37
C ILE A 305 -31.47 -4.21 -31.73
N GLN A 306 -31.33 -2.91 -31.86
CA GLN A 306 -31.55 -2.22 -33.15
C GLN A 306 -30.56 -2.69 -34.22
N LYS A 307 -29.28 -2.80 -33.87
CA LYS A 307 -28.24 -3.33 -34.75
C LYS A 307 -28.53 -4.77 -35.21
N GLN A 308 -28.96 -5.63 -34.30
CA GLN A 308 -29.32 -7.00 -34.65
C GLN A 308 -30.58 -7.08 -35.50
N LYS A 309 -31.60 -6.26 -35.24
CA LYS A 309 -32.82 -6.17 -36.07
C LYS A 309 -32.45 -5.75 -37.52
N THR A 310 -31.62 -4.72 -37.67
CA THR A 310 -31.14 -4.30 -39.00
C THR A 310 -30.38 -5.40 -39.71
N ARG A 311 -29.51 -6.11 -38.98
CA ARG A 311 -28.76 -7.25 -39.55
C ARG A 311 -29.69 -8.40 -39.97
N ILE A 312 -30.69 -8.73 -39.16
CA ILE A 312 -31.66 -9.78 -39.48
C ILE A 312 -32.44 -9.39 -40.74
N ALA A 313 -32.92 -8.14 -40.83
CA ALA A 313 -33.64 -7.68 -42.00
C ALA A 313 -32.79 -7.76 -43.27
N ALA A 314 -31.52 -7.34 -43.22
CA ALA A 314 -30.60 -7.49 -44.33
C ALA A 314 -30.36 -8.95 -44.75
N LEU A 315 -30.14 -9.86 -43.77
CA LEU A 315 -29.95 -11.28 -44.05
C LEU A 315 -31.20 -11.94 -44.58
N GLN A 316 -32.39 -11.51 -44.17
CA GLN A 316 -33.68 -11.97 -44.76
C GLN A 316 -33.80 -11.55 -46.21
N GLN A 317 -33.45 -10.30 -46.54
CA GLN A 317 -33.41 -9.81 -47.91
C GLN A 317 -32.38 -10.60 -48.77
N ASP A 318 -31.18 -10.81 -48.25
CA ASP A 318 -30.14 -11.59 -48.90
C ASP A 318 -30.60 -13.05 -49.18
N SER A 319 -31.30 -13.62 -48.18
CA SER A 319 -31.89 -14.98 -48.32
C SER A 319 -32.94 -15.07 -49.44
N GLN A 320 -33.78 -14.02 -49.57
CA GLN A 320 -34.79 -13.95 -50.64
C GLN A 320 -34.11 -13.80 -52.02
N ILE A 321 -33.10 -12.95 -52.11
CA ILE A 321 -32.29 -12.77 -53.33
C ILE A 321 -31.62 -14.09 -53.71
N ALA A 322 -30.98 -14.77 -52.77
CA ALA A 322 -30.34 -16.07 -52.98
C ALA A 322 -31.30 -17.13 -53.45
N ALA A 323 -32.55 -17.18 -52.87
CA ALA A 323 -33.59 -18.12 -53.28
C ALA A 323 -34.13 -17.84 -54.70
N ALA A 324 -34.26 -16.54 -55.04
CA ALA A 324 -34.70 -16.13 -56.37
C ALA A 324 -33.65 -16.43 -57.48
N HIS A 325 -32.38 -16.49 -57.10
CA HIS A 325 -31.26 -16.72 -58.02
C HIS A 325 -30.41 -17.92 -57.55
N PRO A 326 -30.93 -19.16 -57.70
CA PRO A 326 -30.26 -20.35 -57.19
C PRO A 326 -28.93 -20.55 -57.91
N GLN A 327 -27.95 -21.12 -57.18
CA GLN A 327 -26.64 -21.44 -57.75
C GLN A 327 -26.71 -22.69 -58.62
N ASP A 328 -26.32 -22.55 -59.86
CA ASP A 328 -25.93 -23.73 -60.65
C ASP A 328 -24.59 -24.25 -60.13
N LYS A 329 -24.55 -25.54 -59.77
CA LYS A 329 -23.33 -26.15 -59.22
C LYS A 329 -22.33 -26.52 -60.30
N GLU A 330 -22.77 -26.67 -61.53
CA GLU A 330 -21.96 -27.15 -62.66
C GLU A 330 -21.50 -26.01 -63.56
N ASN A 331 -22.29 -24.90 -63.64
CA ASN A 331 -22.01 -23.81 -64.55
C ASN A 331 -21.92 -22.46 -63.82
N PHE A 332 -21.08 -21.56 -64.34
CA PHE A 332 -21.01 -20.19 -63.88
C PHE A 332 -22.25 -19.41 -64.34
N CYS A 333 -22.96 -18.78 -63.42
CA CYS A 333 -24.24 -18.13 -63.67
C CYS A 333 -24.17 -16.76 -64.42
N GLY A 334 -22.98 -16.37 -64.87
CA GLY A 334 -22.78 -15.05 -65.45
C GLY A 334 -22.67 -13.94 -64.39
N MET A 335 -21.93 -12.89 -64.71
CA MET A 335 -21.74 -11.72 -63.88
C MET A 335 -21.87 -10.45 -64.72
N THR A 336 -22.60 -9.49 -64.26
CA THR A 336 -22.69 -8.18 -64.93
C THR A 336 -21.72 -7.22 -64.29
N ILE A 337 -20.79 -6.60 -65.05
CA ILE A 337 -19.82 -5.62 -64.57
C ILE A 337 -19.86 -4.40 -65.51
N LYS A 338 -20.10 -3.22 -64.93
CA LYS A 338 -20.25 -1.99 -65.69
C LYS A 338 -21.18 -2.11 -66.87
N GLY A 339 -22.29 -2.82 -66.72
CA GLY A 339 -23.31 -3.02 -67.74
C GLY A 339 -23.05 -4.11 -68.78
N MET A 340 -21.89 -4.79 -68.76
CA MET A 340 -21.54 -5.92 -69.65
C MET A 340 -21.68 -7.24 -68.91
N VAL A 341 -22.27 -8.25 -69.55
CA VAL A 341 -22.42 -9.61 -69.03
C VAL A 341 -21.19 -10.44 -69.39
N TYR A 342 -20.65 -11.18 -68.41
CA TYR A 342 -19.52 -12.07 -68.54
C TYR A 342 -19.96 -13.49 -68.13
N ASP A 343 -19.96 -14.43 -69.05
CA ASP A 343 -20.39 -15.82 -68.81
C ASP A 343 -19.21 -16.76 -68.45
N ASP A 344 -17.98 -16.28 -68.63
CA ASP A 344 -16.78 -16.98 -68.17
C ASP A 344 -16.29 -16.46 -66.83
N LYS A 345 -16.08 -17.38 -65.89
CA LYS A 345 -15.68 -17.06 -64.52
C LYS A 345 -14.36 -16.31 -64.42
N LYS A 346 -13.39 -16.68 -65.28
CA LYS A 346 -12.06 -16.06 -65.26
C LYS A 346 -12.10 -14.66 -65.83
N ALA A 347 -12.77 -14.47 -66.96
CA ALA A 347 -12.97 -13.19 -67.61
C ALA A 347 -13.75 -12.21 -66.69
N ALA A 348 -14.80 -12.71 -66.03
CA ALA A 348 -15.55 -11.95 -65.04
C ALA A 348 -14.68 -11.49 -63.88
N GLY A 349 -13.84 -12.40 -63.33
CA GLY A 349 -12.94 -12.09 -62.21
C GLY A 349 -11.87 -11.06 -62.59
N GLU A 350 -11.25 -11.19 -63.75
CA GLU A 350 -10.26 -10.24 -64.27
C GLU A 350 -10.90 -8.85 -64.45
N ARG A 351 -12.09 -8.79 -65.03
CA ARG A 351 -12.81 -7.49 -65.23
C ARG A 351 -13.25 -6.86 -63.93
N LEU A 352 -13.67 -7.65 -62.93
CA LEU A 352 -14.03 -7.14 -61.61
C LEU A 352 -12.81 -6.51 -60.92
N LEU A 353 -11.66 -7.16 -61.00
CA LEU A 353 -10.41 -6.60 -60.44
C LEU A 353 -10.00 -5.29 -61.12
N LEU A 354 -10.12 -5.22 -62.43
CA LEU A 354 -9.88 -3.97 -63.18
C LEU A 354 -10.88 -2.89 -62.77
N ALA A 355 -12.16 -3.22 -62.71
CA ALA A 355 -13.18 -2.26 -62.31
C ALA A 355 -12.92 -1.69 -60.89
N ARG A 356 -12.42 -2.52 -59.97
CA ARG A 356 -12.00 -2.08 -58.64
C ARG A 356 -10.80 -1.14 -58.67
N GLN A 357 -9.81 -1.42 -59.55
CA GLN A 357 -8.64 -0.53 -59.71
C GLN A 357 -8.97 0.80 -60.34
N GLU A 358 -10.03 0.86 -61.15
CA GLU A 358 -10.53 2.05 -61.80
C GLU A 358 -11.40 2.93 -60.88
N MET A 359 -11.65 2.52 -59.63
CA MET A 359 -12.44 3.32 -58.68
C MET A 359 -11.68 4.58 -58.26
N PRO A 360 -12.31 5.76 -58.28
CA PRO A 360 -11.62 7.03 -57.99
C PRO A 360 -11.33 7.23 -56.50
N ASN A 361 -12.08 6.61 -55.63
CA ASN A 361 -11.99 6.76 -54.16
C ASN A 361 -12.36 5.45 -53.47
N ALA A 362 -12.22 5.45 -52.11
CA ALA A 362 -12.59 4.33 -51.24
C ALA A 362 -14.10 4.23 -50.96
N ASP A 363 -14.94 5.02 -51.60
CA ASP A 363 -16.39 5.01 -51.38
C ASP A 363 -17.06 3.79 -52.02
N MET A 364 -18.20 3.34 -51.44
CA MET A 364 -19.00 2.27 -52.02
C MET A 364 -19.57 2.71 -53.38
N MET A 365 -19.30 1.93 -54.41
CA MET A 365 -19.77 2.18 -55.77
C MET A 365 -20.27 0.87 -56.39
N LEU A 366 -21.42 0.87 -57.00
CA LEU A 366 -21.98 -0.26 -57.68
C LEU A 366 -21.12 -0.59 -58.92
N LEU A 367 -20.40 -1.70 -58.89
CA LEU A 367 -19.56 -2.19 -59.97
C LEU A 367 -20.33 -3.11 -60.93
N GLY A 368 -21.34 -3.79 -60.40
CA GLY A 368 -22.08 -4.77 -61.16
C GLY A 368 -23.00 -5.62 -60.30
N THR A 369 -23.48 -6.71 -60.87
CA THR A 369 -24.36 -7.66 -60.13
C THR A 369 -23.93 -9.10 -60.38
N TYR A 370 -24.06 -9.93 -59.34
CA TYR A 370 -23.87 -11.38 -59.44
C TYR A 370 -24.97 -12.11 -58.65
N ARG A 371 -25.73 -12.95 -59.36
CA ARG A 371 -26.86 -13.70 -58.79
C ARG A 371 -27.85 -12.80 -57.97
N GLY A 372 -28.15 -11.64 -58.54
CA GLY A 372 -29.05 -10.68 -57.89
C GLY A 372 -28.43 -9.85 -56.77
N PHE A 373 -27.18 -10.15 -56.37
CA PHE A 373 -26.45 -9.34 -55.41
C PHE A 373 -25.66 -8.24 -56.11
N GLU A 374 -25.66 -7.08 -55.52
CA GLU A 374 -24.81 -5.94 -55.94
C GLU A 374 -23.34 -6.19 -55.56
N LEU A 375 -22.45 -5.81 -56.47
CA LEU A 375 -21.00 -5.97 -56.33
C LEU A 375 -20.31 -4.60 -56.26
#